data_4d231cfcf2e8a7aa07e6ccf1612c3a80
#
_entry.id   4d231cfcf2e8a7aa07e6ccf1612c3a80
#
_cell.length_a   1.000
_cell.length_b   1.000
_cell.length_c   1.000
_cell.angle_alpha   90.00
_cell.angle_beta   90.00
_cell.angle_gamma   90.00
#
_symmetry.space_group_name_H-M   'P 1'
#
loop_
_entity.id
_entity.type
_entity.pdbx_description
1 polymer ?
#
loop_
_entity_poly.entity_id
_entity_poly.type
_entity_poly.pdbx_seq_one_letter_code
_entity_poly.pdbx_strand_id
1 'polypeptide(L)'
;MAEWLRLRWDDLQFSEGRTTLLVLVVLIALSTLVALWRRLLPGSAGRTHVALPAVLPVMRQSLLSATRHGAFLLFLLGVPFFAIALADPRTTFTREEVSYPGRRIALLIDASSSMILKFEAAKLRAQGGPVFYTAVAAAERFMRLRMNGPYRDLISLIEFGNQAYVVTPFTTDYENILLSIQLVADPKNWGRFNDWGTTIIQGIEEGTALFRAFDFLNASGNLMVIFSDGQDAQVALKGRSLDNIVDEARRYQIPVYMVRTVYKMKLGDVAADRIWKAAVERTGGRFYPAADEQDILQAIREIDRVSAGRIDVREYTAFRPRFSGYALIAVGLWLLAAVLKLGVPYFRTFP
;
A
#
# COMPACT_ATOMS: atom_id res chain seq x y z
N MET A 1 -13.71 1.72 -24.34
CA MET A 1 -15.08 2.18 -24.66
C MET A 1 -16.16 1.20 -24.24
N ALA A 2 -15.97 -0.12 -24.33
CA ALA A 2 -16.99 -1.11 -23.97
C ALA A 2 -17.38 -1.19 -22.47
N GLU A 3 -16.55 -0.77 -21.57
CA GLU A 3 -16.83 -0.79 -20.12
C GLU A 3 -17.87 0.27 -19.67
N TRP A 4 -18.02 1.36 -20.43
CA TRP A 4 -18.95 2.44 -20.12
C TRP A 4 -20.40 2.07 -20.33
N LEU A 5 -20.66 1.16 -21.26
CA LEU A 5 -22.02 0.70 -21.61
C LEU A 5 -22.59 -0.32 -20.60
N ARG A 6 -21.78 -0.83 -19.69
CA ARG A 6 -22.16 -1.82 -18.65
C ARG A 6 -22.32 -1.22 -17.26
N LEU A 7 -22.08 0.09 -17.10
CA LEU A 7 -22.23 0.76 -15.81
C LEU A 7 -23.71 0.87 -15.42
N ARG A 8 -24.08 0.28 -14.29
CA ARG A 8 -25.39 0.49 -13.67
C ARG A 8 -25.33 1.73 -12.81
N TRP A 9 -26.40 2.51 -12.81
CA TRP A 9 -26.51 3.74 -12.02
C TRP A 9 -26.37 3.47 -10.51
N ASP A 10 -26.76 2.29 -10.06
CA ASP A 10 -26.70 1.84 -8.68
C ASP A 10 -25.24 1.65 -8.17
N ASP A 11 -24.28 1.49 -9.08
CA ASP A 11 -22.86 1.30 -8.75
C ASP A 11 -22.07 2.62 -8.60
N LEU A 12 -22.73 3.76 -8.87
CA LEU A 12 -22.11 5.09 -8.83
C LEU A 12 -22.30 5.74 -7.46
N GLN A 13 -21.20 5.99 -6.78
CA GLN A 13 -21.16 6.81 -5.57
C GLN A 13 -20.67 8.21 -5.91
N PHE A 14 -21.40 9.24 -5.47
CA PHE A 14 -21.07 10.65 -5.69
C PHE A 14 -20.35 11.22 -4.48
N SER A 15 -19.10 11.63 -4.66
CA SER A 15 -18.25 12.17 -3.59
C SER A 15 -18.65 13.61 -3.24
N GLU A 16 -18.98 14.43 -4.24
CA GLU A 16 -19.17 15.88 -4.14
C GLU A 16 -20.60 16.33 -4.49
N GLY A 17 -21.59 15.54 -4.13
CA GLY A 17 -23.00 15.83 -4.47
C GLY A 17 -23.52 17.16 -3.92
N ARG A 18 -23.09 17.60 -2.73
CA ARG A 18 -23.51 18.87 -2.12
C ARG A 18 -22.91 20.08 -2.82
N THR A 19 -21.61 20.05 -3.12
CA THR A 19 -20.90 21.11 -3.86
C THR A 19 -21.45 21.26 -5.26
N THR A 20 -21.74 20.16 -5.94
CA THR A 20 -22.37 20.16 -7.28
C THR A 20 -23.74 20.80 -7.27
N LEU A 21 -24.59 20.47 -6.29
CA LEU A 21 -25.92 21.03 -6.16
C LEU A 21 -25.84 22.55 -5.92
N LEU A 22 -24.92 23.00 -5.07
CA LEU A 22 -24.68 24.41 -4.80
C LEU A 22 -24.22 25.15 -6.08
N VAL A 23 -23.26 24.59 -6.82
CA VAL A 23 -22.78 25.18 -8.09
C VAL A 23 -23.92 25.28 -9.13
N LEU A 24 -24.74 24.24 -9.26
CA LEU A 24 -25.92 24.28 -10.16
C LEU A 24 -26.92 25.33 -9.76
N VAL A 25 -27.24 25.45 -8.48
CA VAL A 25 -28.15 26.48 -7.97
C VAL A 25 -27.61 27.87 -8.26
N VAL A 26 -26.32 28.12 -8.04
CA VAL A 26 -25.65 29.39 -8.35
C VAL A 26 -25.69 29.69 -9.83
N LEU A 27 -25.39 28.71 -10.68
CA LEU A 27 -25.44 28.88 -12.15
C LEU A 27 -26.88 29.20 -12.64
N ILE A 28 -27.88 28.51 -12.12
CA ILE A 28 -29.29 28.77 -12.44
C ILE A 28 -29.68 30.17 -11.98
N ALA A 29 -29.33 30.55 -10.74
CA ALA A 29 -29.62 31.88 -10.20
C ALA A 29 -28.94 32.99 -11.05
N LEU A 30 -27.68 32.79 -11.42
CA LEU A 30 -26.93 33.74 -12.26
C LEU A 30 -27.54 33.87 -13.65
N SER A 31 -27.91 32.73 -14.26
CA SER A 31 -28.54 32.71 -15.58
C SER A 31 -29.93 33.40 -15.57
N THR A 32 -30.73 33.16 -14.54
CA THR A 32 -32.03 33.81 -14.37
C THR A 32 -31.87 35.30 -14.10
N LEU A 33 -30.89 35.70 -13.29
CA LEU A 33 -30.58 37.12 -13.03
C LEU A 33 -30.18 37.86 -14.33
N VAL A 34 -29.29 37.24 -15.12
CA VAL A 34 -28.88 37.80 -16.44
C VAL A 34 -30.05 37.89 -17.40
N ALA A 35 -30.91 36.86 -17.44
CA ALA A 35 -32.09 36.88 -18.28
C ALA A 35 -33.10 37.97 -17.85
N LEU A 36 -33.30 38.16 -16.53
CA LEU A 36 -34.14 39.19 -15.97
C LEU A 36 -33.54 40.58 -16.24
N TRP A 37 -32.25 40.77 -16.03
CA TRP A 37 -31.54 42.02 -16.33
C TRP A 37 -31.66 42.41 -17.80
N ARG A 38 -31.52 41.48 -18.74
CA ARG A 38 -31.74 41.73 -20.18
C ARG A 38 -33.18 42.08 -20.51
N ARG A 39 -34.17 41.63 -19.73
CA ARG A 39 -35.59 42.03 -19.91
C ARG A 39 -35.91 43.40 -19.33
N LEU A 40 -35.25 43.76 -18.20
CA LEU A 40 -35.49 45.02 -17.50
C LEU A 40 -34.72 46.19 -18.07
N LEU A 41 -33.57 45.97 -18.71
CA LEU A 41 -32.86 46.99 -19.47
C LEU A 41 -33.47 47.08 -20.90
N PRO A 42 -34.28 48.09 -21.21
CA PRO A 42 -34.74 48.28 -22.58
C PRO A 42 -33.52 48.58 -23.42
N GLY A 43 -33.07 47.58 -24.21
CA GLY A 43 -32.02 47.79 -25.21
C GLY A 43 -32.47 48.89 -26.15
N SER A 44 -31.73 49.99 -26.17
CA SER A 44 -31.88 51.08 -27.15
C SER A 44 -31.39 50.68 -28.53
N ALA A 45 -31.49 49.39 -28.87
CA ALA A 45 -31.36 48.95 -30.25
C ALA A 45 -32.66 49.36 -30.98
N GLY A 46 -32.59 50.46 -31.67
CA GLY A 46 -33.67 50.94 -32.47
C GLY A 46 -34.29 49.82 -33.29
N ARG A 47 -35.46 49.38 -32.90
CA ARG A 47 -36.31 48.53 -33.73
C ARG A 47 -36.76 49.39 -34.88
N THR A 48 -35.99 49.43 -35.95
CA THR A 48 -36.49 49.88 -37.23
C THR A 48 -37.57 48.89 -37.62
N HIS A 49 -38.81 49.23 -37.32
CA HIS A 49 -39.95 48.53 -37.86
C HIS A 49 -39.94 48.78 -39.42
N VAL A 50 -39.36 47.85 -40.15
CA VAL A 50 -39.54 47.81 -41.60
C VAL A 50 -40.93 47.28 -41.78
N ALA A 51 -41.81 48.18 -42.24
CA ALA A 51 -43.14 47.80 -42.68
C ALA A 51 -42.99 46.93 -43.94
N LEU A 52 -43.14 45.62 -43.76
CA LEU A 52 -43.18 44.68 -44.89
C LEU A 52 -44.56 44.76 -45.53
N PRO A 53 -44.65 44.79 -46.87
CA PRO A 53 -45.95 44.80 -47.61
C PRO A 53 -46.76 43.56 -47.20
N ALA A 54 -48.07 43.72 -47.00
CA ALA A 54 -49.02 42.70 -46.52
C ALA A 54 -49.21 41.49 -47.46
N VAL A 55 -48.38 41.31 -48.47
CA VAL A 55 -48.51 40.31 -49.53
C VAL A 55 -47.51 39.12 -49.38
N LEU A 56 -46.73 39.08 -48.31
CA LEU A 56 -45.87 37.89 -48.08
C LEU A 56 -46.75 36.73 -47.67
N PRO A 57 -46.74 35.60 -48.45
CA PRO A 57 -47.48 34.42 -48.03
C PRO A 57 -46.95 33.97 -46.65
N VAL A 58 -47.91 33.58 -45.79
CA VAL A 58 -47.58 32.97 -44.46
C VAL A 58 -46.56 31.86 -44.69
N MET A 59 -45.29 32.16 -44.46
CA MET A 59 -44.25 31.18 -44.60
C MET A 59 -44.55 30.06 -43.54
N ARG A 60 -44.93 28.91 -44.08
CA ARG A 60 -45.08 27.72 -43.25
C ARG A 60 -43.84 27.61 -42.34
N GLN A 61 -44.08 27.54 -41.06
CA GLN A 61 -42.99 27.29 -40.10
C GLN A 61 -42.29 26.00 -40.51
N SER A 62 -41.16 26.13 -41.18
CA SER A 62 -40.34 25.00 -41.60
C SER A 62 -39.77 24.33 -40.35
N LEU A 63 -39.60 23.01 -40.40
CA LEU A 63 -38.86 22.26 -39.40
C LEU A 63 -37.46 22.87 -39.14
N LEU A 64 -36.90 23.55 -40.13
CA LEU A 64 -35.66 24.35 -40.00
C LEU A 64 -35.78 25.52 -39.02
N SER A 65 -36.98 26.06 -38.74
CA SER A 65 -37.14 27.10 -37.72
C SER A 65 -36.99 26.53 -36.29
N ALA A 66 -37.29 25.26 -36.09
CA ALA A 66 -37.08 24.59 -34.83
C ALA A 66 -35.58 24.37 -34.55
N THR A 67 -34.75 24.20 -35.60
CA THR A 67 -33.30 24.05 -35.46
C THR A 67 -32.57 25.35 -35.11
N ARG A 68 -33.26 26.49 -35.20
CA ARG A 68 -32.74 27.82 -34.81
C ARG A 68 -32.15 27.86 -33.39
N HIS A 69 -32.73 27.08 -32.50
CA HIS A 69 -32.27 26.96 -31.11
C HIS A 69 -31.26 25.81 -30.89
N GLY A 70 -30.78 25.16 -31.95
CA GLY A 70 -29.95 23.96 -31.86
C GLY A 70 -28.69 24.17 -31.04
N ALA A 71 -28.00 25.30 -31.17
CA ALA A 71 -26.81 25.61 -30.37
C ALA A 71 -27.15 25.76 -28.87
N PHE A 72 -28.28 26.36 -28.54
CA PHE A 72 -28.75 26.51 -27.16
C PHE A 72 -29.19 25.16 -26.58
N LEU A 73 -29.88 24.33 -27.35
CA LEU A 73 -30.29 22.99 -26.92
C LEU A 73 -29.09 22.09 -26.66
N LEU A 74 -28.06 22.14 -27.50
CA LEU A 74 -26.81 21.42 -27.30
C LEU A 74 -26.08 21.88 -26.03
N PHE A 75 -26.04 23.19 -25.78
CA PHE A 75 -25.48 23.73 -24.54
C PHE A 75 -26.25 23.23 -23.34
N LEU A 76 -27.57 23.30 -23.36
CA LEU A 76 -28.44 22.83 -22.26
C LEU A 76 -28.30 21.33 -22.03
N LEU A 77 -28.15 20.54 -23.10
CA LEU A 77 -27.92 19.10 -22.99
C LEU A 77 -26.56 18.75 -22.34
N GLY A 78 -25.56 19.61 -22.51
CA GLY A 78 -24.24 19.43 -21.88
C GLY A 78 -24.24 19.66 -20.37
N VAL A 79 -25.17 20.49 -19.84
CA VAL A 79 -25.22 20.88 -18.43
C VAL A 79 -25.38 19.67 -17.49
N PRO A 80 -26.31 18.72 -17.69
CA PRO A 80 -26.43 17.56 -16.82
C PRO A 80 -25.18 16.67 -16.84
N PHE A 81 -24.52 16.49 -17.95
CA PHE A 81 -23.28 15.74 -18.04
C PHE A 81 -22.14 16.43 -17.28
N PHE A 82 -22.07 17.75 -17.37
CA PHE A 82 -21.13 18.54 -16.58
C PHE A 82 -21.42 18.44 -15.08
N ALA A 83 -22.68 18.51 -14.69
CA ALA A 83 -23.10 18.35 -13.30
C ALA A 83 -22.71 16.97 -12.73
N ILE A 84 -22.96 15.91 -13.52
CA ILE A 84 -22.54 14.55 -13.13
C ILE A 84 -21.01 14.48 -13.00
N ALA A 85 -20.27 15.07 -13.95
CA ALA A 85 -18.80 15.08 -13.88
C ALA A 85 -18.28 15.83 -12.65
N LEU A 86 -18.91 16.97 -12.31
CA LEU A 86 -18.56 17.78 -11.14
C LEU A 86 -18.87 17.06 -9.80
N ALA A 87 -19.89 16.20 -9.81
CA ALA A 87 -20.26 15.39 -8.64
C ALA A 87 -19.24 14.27 -8.32
N ASP A 88 -18.19 14.15 -9.14
CA ASP A 88 -17.13 13.16 -9.03
C ASP A 88 -17.68 11.72 -8.82
N PRO A 89 -18.35 11.16 -9.85
CA PRO A 89 -18.85 9.80 -9.78
C PRO A 89 -17.71 8.82 -9.67
N ARG A 90 -17.77 7.94 -8.66
CA ARG A 90 -16.78 6.90 -8.38
C ARG A 90 -17.45 5.54 -8.41
N THR A 91 -16.76 4.56 -8.95
CA THR A 91 -17.14 3.15 -8.80
C THR A 91 -16.27 2.51 -7.74
N THR A 92 -16.90 1.77 -6.83
CA THR A 92 -16.19 0.92 -5.90
C THR A 92 -15.60 -0.26 -6.67
N PHE A 93 -14.31 -0.42 -6.57
CA PHE A 93 -13.63 -1.61 -7.07
C PHE A 93 -13.34 -2.49 -5.88
N THR A 94 -14.22 -3.44 -5.64
CA THR A 94 -13.98 -4.50 -4.66
C THR A 94 -13.02 -5.49 -5.27
N ARG A 95 -11.79 -5.52 -4.81
CA ARG A 95 -10.85 -6.58 -5.16
C ARG A 95 -11.18 -7.76 -4.27
N GLU A 96 -11.53 -8.90 -4.85
CA GLU A 96 -11.81 -10.13 -4.11
C GLU A 96 -10.68 -10.42 -3.14
N GLU A 97 -11.04 -10.65 -1.89
CA GLU A 97 -10.14 -11.02 -0.81
C GLU A 97 -9.61 -12.42 -1.07
N VAL A 98 -8.34 -12.51 -1.41
CA VAL A 98 -7.68 -13.81 -1.53
C VAL A 98 -7.06 -14.14 -0.18
N SER A 99 -7.73 -14.98 0.58
CA SER A 99 -7.17 -15.58 1.79
C SER A 99 -6.31 -16.78 1.43
N TYR A 100 -5.09 -16.81 1.93
CA TYR A 100 -4.18 -17.95 1.72
C TYR A 100 -3.43 -18.32 3.00
N PRO A 101 -3.09 -19.61 3.18
CA PRO A 101 -2.30 -20.03 4.33
C PRO A 101 -0.90 -19.44 4.23
N GLY A 102 -0.48 -18.73 5.27
CA GLY A 102 0.82 -18.08 5.33
C GLY A 102 1.03 -17.37 6.66
N ARG A 103 2.23 -16.84 6.86
CA ARG A 103 2.63 -16.07 8.05
C ARG A 103 3.35 -14.81 7.63
N ARG A 104 3.43 -13.86 8.56
CA ARG A 104 4.43 -12.81 8.49
C ARG A 104 5.64 -13.26 9.31
N ILE A 105 6.80 -13.35 8.67
CA ILE A 105 8.03 -13.84 9.27
C ILE A 105 9.09 -12.75 9.16
N ALA A 106 9.61 -12.25 10.28
CA ALA A 106 10.76 -11.38 10.31
C ALA A 106 12.02 -12.21 10.64
N LEU A 107 12.99 -12.21 9.72
CA LEU A 107 14.31 -12.80 9.92
C LEU A 107 15.27 -11.71 10.36
N LEU A 108 15.87 -11.87 11.53
CA LEU A 108 16.82 -10.94 12.11
C LEU A 108 18.19 -11.60 12.15
N ILE A 109 19.20 -10.94 11.54
CA ILE A 109 20.58 -11.42 11.51
C ILE A 109 21.45 -10.43 12.26
N ASP A 110 22.14 -10.95 13.25
CA ASP A 110 23.14 -10.23 14.02
C ASP A 110 24.43 -10.06 13.18
N ALA A 111 24.81 -8.82 12.90
CA ALA A 111 26.01 -8.47 12.18
C ALA A 111 27.07 -7.79 13.05
N SER A 112 26.90 -7.86 14.36
CA SER A 112 27.79 -7.26 15.34
C SER A 112 29.20 -7.86 15.35
N SER A 113 30.13 -7.16 15.99
CA SER A 113 31.54 -7.57 16.06
C SER A 113 31.79 -8.90 16.78
N SER A 114 30.94 -9.28 17.72
CA SER A 114 31.02 -10.57 18.42
C SER A 114 30.82 -11.78 17.48
N MET A 115 30.10 -11.57 16.36
CA MET A 115 29.86 -12.59 15.36
C MET A 115 31.09 -13.01 14.54
N ILE A 116 32.27 -12.45 14.82
CA ILE A 116 33.55 -12.84 14.23
C ILE A 116 34.09 -14.19 14.79
N LEU A 117 33.54 -14.65 15.91
CA LEU A 117 33.94 -15.91 16.54
C LEU A 117 33.79 -17.07 15.54
N LYS A 118 34.67 -18.09 15.68
CA LYS A 118 34.65 -19.24 14.75
C LYS A 118 33.52 -20.20 15.08
N PHE A 119 32.86 -20.69 14.02
CA PHE A 119 31.87 -21.74 14.08
C PHE A 119 32.04 -22.70 12.91
N GLU A 120 31.97 -24.02 13.18
CA GLU A 120 32.10 -25.04 12.16
C GLU A 120 30.72 -25.52 11.69
N ALA A 121 30.35 -25.22 10.42
CA ALA A 121 29.06 -25.54 9.83
C ALA A 121 29.17 -26.01 8.37
N ALA A 122 29.73 -27.19 8.17
CA ALA A 122 29.99 -27.76 6.85
C ALA A 122 28.71 -28.09 6.05
N LYS A 123 27.66 -28.58 6.70
CA LYS A 123 26.37 -28.94 6.07
C LYS A 123 25.56 -27.74 5.63
N LEU A 124 25.70 -26.63 6.34
CA LEU A 124 25.07 -25.34 5.97
C LEU A 124 25.79 -24.66 4.82
N ARG A 125 26.96 -25.21 4.38
CA ARG A 125 27.79 -24.59 3.34
C ARG A 125 28.19 -23.14 3.67
N ALA A 126 28.29 -22.82 4.96
CA ALA A 126 28.83 -21.54 5.39
C ALA A 126 30.27 -21.43 4.91
N GLN A 127 30.71 -20.23 4.57
CA GLN A 127 32.05 -19.97 4.02
C GLN A 127 33.20 -20.27 5.01
N GLY A 128 32.89 -20.91 6.14
CA GLY A 128 33.83 -21.30 7.18
C GLY A 128 34.45 -20.13 7.93
N GLY A 129 34.50 -20.23 9.26
CA GLY A 129 35.10 -19.21 10.12
C GLY A 129 34.10 -18.47 10.98
N PRO A 130 33.72 -17.21 10.68
CA PRO A 130 32.83 -16.41 11.51
C PRO A 130 31.44 -16.98 11.72
N VAL A 131 30.92 -16.90 12.94
CA VAL A 131 29.52 -17.22 13.29
C VAL A 131 28.53 -16.49 12.39
N PHE A 132 28.87 -15.27 11.98
CA PHE A 132 28.06 -14.48 11.06
C PHE A 132 27.65 -15.27 9.81
N TYR A 133 28.61 -15.89 9.10
CA TYR A 133 28.27 -16.67 7.90
C TYR A 133 27.43 -17.90 8.20
N THR A 134 27.59 -18.47 9.39
CA THR A 134 26.73 -19.59 9.84
C THR A 134 25.31 -19.10 10.11
N ALA A 135 25.13 -17.94 10.73
CA ALA A 135 23.83 -17.32 10.97
C ALA A 135 23.12 -16.96 9.65
N VAL A 136 23.85 -16.36 8.70
CA VAL A 136 23.34 -16.06 7.36
C VAL A 136 22.93 -17.33 6.61
N ALA A 137 23.78 -18.37 6.63
CA ALA A 137 23.47 -19.66 6.00
C ALA A 137 22.26 -20.36 6.67
N ALA A 138 22.10 -20.21 7.97
CA ALA A 138 20.93 -20.70 8.71
C ALA A 138 19.65 -19.96 8.29
N ALA A 139 19.70 -18.64 8.16
CA ALA A 139 18.60 -17.82 7.65
C ALA A 139 18.24 -18.20 6.21
N GLU A 140 19.25 -18.36 5.33
CA GLU A 140 19.04 -18.83 3.95
C GLU A 140 18.39 -20.22 3.94
N ARG A 141 18.85 -21.13 4.77
CA ARG A 141 18.28 -22.49 4.87
C ARG A 141 16.83 -22.46 5.33
N PHE A 142 16.50 -21.65 6.31
CA PHE A 142 15.13 -21.45 6.77
C PHE A 142 14.27 -20.87 5.64
N MET A 143 14.77 -19.84 4.96
CA MET A 143 14.07 -19.21 3.82
C MET A 143 13.74 -20.21 2.71
N ARG A 144 14.72 -21.05 2.33
CA ARG A 144 14.52 -22.09 1.30
C ARG A 144 13.52 -23.17 1.73
N LEU A 145 13.43 -23.49 3.02
CA LEU A 145 12.39 -24.39 3.53
C LEU A 145 11.00 -23.78 3.37
N ARG A 146 10.86 -22.49 3.68
CA ARG A 146 9.58 -21.77 3.52
C ARG A 146 9.19 -21.63 2.05
N MET A 147 10.13 -21.30 1.19
CA MET A 147 9.93 -21.17 -0.26
C MET A 147 9.41 -22.48 -0.91
N ASN A 148 9.93 -23.63 -0.46
CA ASN A 148 9.53 -24.94 -0.96
C ASN A 148 8.32 -25.54 -0.22
N GLY A 149 7.78 -24.84 0.77
CA GLY A 149 6.62 -25.27 1.54
C GLY A 149 5.29 -24.95 0.84
N PRO A 150 4.17 -25.42 1.40
CA PRO A 150 2.84 -25.17 0.85
C PRO A 150 2.29 -23.77 1.18
N TYR A 151 3.01 -22.98 1.94
CA TYR A 151 2.57 -21.69 2.46
C TYR A 151 3.14 -20.54 1.65
N ARG A 152 2.37 -19.45 1.54
CA ARG A 152 2.83 -18.19 0.93
C ARG A 152 3.08 -17.18 2.03
N ASP A 153 4.26 -17.28 2.66
CA ASP A 153 4.62 -16.39 3.74
C ASP A 153 5.03 -15.01 3.23
N LEU A 154 4.75 -13.98 4.03
CA LEU A 154 5.35 -12.67 3.89
C LEU A 154 6.60 -12.64 4.76
N ILE A 155 7.76 -12.54 4.14
CA ILE A 155 9.04 -12.59 4.84
C ILE A 155 9.73 -11.25 4.73
N SER A 156 10.34 -10.80 5.82
CA SER A 156 11.22 -9.63 5.88
C SER A 156 12.59 -10.02 6.36
N LEU A 157 13.60 -9.24 5.98
CA LEU A 157 14.98 -9.38 6.43
C LEU A 157 15.41 -8.11 7.15
N ILE A 158 15.92 -8.29 8.36
CA ILE A 158 16.46 -7.22 9.21
C ILE A 158 17.88 -7.60 9.60
N GLU A 159 18.81 -6.70 9.41
CA GLU A 159 20.19 -6.80 9.88
C GLU A 159 20.36 -5.85 11.07
N PHE A 160 21.04 -6.30 12.12
CA PHE A 160 21.25 -5.44 13.27
C PHE A 160 22.67 -5.57 13.85
N GLY A 161 23.11 -4.48 14.44
CA GLY A 161 24.27 -4.34 15.26
C GLY A 161 23.90 -3.47 16.47
N ASN A 162 24.41 -2.25 16.55
CA ASN A 162 23.98 -1.24 17.51
C ASN A 162 22.58 -0.68 17.17
N GLN A 163 22.31 -0.58 15.86
CA GLN A 163 21.02 -0.20 15.28
C GLN A 163 20.46 -1.40 14.49
N ALA A 164 19.18 -1.35 14.18
CA ALA A 164 18.55 -2.34 13.33
C ALA A 164 18.10 -1.69 12.01
N TYR A 165 18.32 -2.41 10.92
CA TYR A 165 18.05 -1.94 9.56
C TYR A 165 17.17 -2.92 8.82
N VAL A 166 16.04 -2.47 8.33
CA VAL A 166 15.17 -3.26 7.48
C VAL A 166 15.81 -3.35 6.08
N VAL A 167 16.46 -4.48 5.79
CA VAL A 167 17.09 -4.74 4.48
C VAL A 167 16.03 -5.00 3.43
N THR A 168 15.03 -5.83 3.77
CA THR A 168 13.89 -6.13 2.91
C THR A 168 12.62 -6.12 3.75
N PRO A 169 11.61 -5.28 3.43
CA PRO A 169 10.33 -5.28 4.12
C PRO A 169 9.53 -6.55 3.79
N PHE A 170 8.38 -6.76 4.44
CA PHE A 170 7.54 -7.93 4.18
C PHE A 170 7.14 -8.06 2.72
N THR A 171 7.56 -9.15 2.10
CA THR A 171 7.29 -9.48 0.70
C THR A 171 7.11 -10.98 0.50
N THR A 172 6.45 -11.35 -0.60
CA THR A 172 6.39 -12.73 -1.12
C THR A 172 7.42 -12.97 -2.22
N ASP A 173 8.24 -11.99 -2.53
CA ASP A 173 9.34 -12.10 -3.49
C ASP A 173 10.56 -12.76 -2.83
N TYR A 174 10.53 -14.09 -2.78
CA TYR A 174 11.55 -14.90 -2.13
C TYR A 174 12.92 -14.82 -2.82
N GLU A 175 12.94 -14.58 -4.12
CA GLU A 175 14.18 -14.42 -4.85
C GLU A 175 14.91 -13.13 -4.44
N ASN A 176 14.17 -12.06 -4.26
CA ASN A 176 14.70 -10.80 -3.75
C ASN A 176 15.26 -10.96 -2.32
N ILE A 177 14.55 -11.69 -1.45
CA ILE A 177 15.04 -11.95 -0.09
C ILE A 177 16.33 -12.77 -0.13
N LEU A 178 16.40 -13.83 -0.95
CA LEU A 178 17.61 -14.64 -1.11
C LEU A 178 18.77 -13.82 -1.64
N LEU A 179 18.53 -12.93 -2.61
CA LEU A 179 19.53 -11.99 -3.11
C LEU A 179 20.01 -11.06 -1.98
N SER A 180 19.09 -10.52 -1.18
CA SER A 180 19.43 -9.66 -0.05
C SER A 180 20.28 -10.41 0.99
N ILE A 181 19.94 -11.66 1.31
CA ILE A 181 20.73 -12.53 2.20
C ILE A 181 22.14 -12.74 1.63
N GLN A 182 22.28 -12.95 0.32
CA GLN A 182 23.59 -13.12 -0.33
C GLN A 182 24.43 -11.82 -0.30
N LEU A 183 23.78 -10.67 -0.45
CA LEU A 183 24.45 -9.37 -0.34
C LEU A 183 24.93 -9.08 1.08
N VAL A 184 24.15 -9.42 2.09
CA VAL A 184 24.53 -9.36 3.51
C VAL A 184 25.70 -10.32 3.79
N ALA A 185 25.70 -11.51 3.19
CA ALA A 185 26.76 -12.49 3.31
C ALA A 185 28.08 -12.12 2.62
N ASP A 186 28.12 -11.11 1.78
CA ASP A 186 29.35 -10.70 1.11
C ASP A 186 30.36 -10.14 2.14
N PRO A 187 31.57 -10.73 2.24
CA PRO A 187 32.58 -10.29 3.21
C PRO A 187 32.93 -8.81 3.09
N LYS A 188 32.84 -8.22 1.89
CA LYS A 188 33.09 -6.80 1.68
C LYS A 188 31.99 -5.92 2.27
N ASN A 189 30.73 -6.39 2.18
CA ASN A 189 29.58 -5.67 2.71
C ASN A 189 29.57 -5.75 4.24
N TRP A 190 29.75 -6.94 4.82
CA TRP A 190 29.88 -7.10 6.25
C TRP A 190 31.06 -6.32 6.84
N GLY A 191 32.24 -6.35 6.21
CA GLY A 191 33.39 -5.57 6.62
C GLY A 191 33.22 -4.05 6.52
N ARG A 192 32.22 -3.57 5.77
CA ARG A 192 31.83 -2.15 5.65
C ARG A 192 30.68 -1.77 6.58
N PHE A 193 30.03 -2.74 7.20
CA PHE A 193 28.99 -2.50 8.18
C PHE A 193 29.62 -1.86 9.42
N ASN A 194 29.46 -0.56 9.55
CA ASN A 194 30.15 0.24 10.60
C ASN A 194 29.46 0.19 11.96
N ASP A 195 28.46 -0.66 12.14
CA ASP A 195 27.62 -0.71 13.33
C ASP A 195 27.97 -1.93 14.20
N TRP A 196 29.19 -1.92 14.72
CA TRP A 196 29.83 -3.06 15.38
C TRP A 196 29.32 -3.41 16.78
N GLY A 197 28.46 -2.59 17.38
CA GLY A 197 27.83 -2.92 18.65
C GLY A 197 26.81 -4.03 18.50
N THR A 198 26.40 -4.64 19.63
CA THR A 198 25.35 -5.65 19.67
C THR A 198 24.18 -5.14 20.50
N THR A 199 23.00 -4.99 19.90
CA THR A 199 21.79 -4.57 20.59
C THR A 199 20.59 -5.39 20.08
N ILE A 200 20.43 -6.60 20.61
CA ILE A 200 19.35 -7.52 20.24
C ILE A 200 17.98 -6.89 20.50
N ILE A 201 17.87 -6.11 21.59
CA ILE A 201 16.64 -5.42 21.96
C ILE A 201 16.21 -4.41 20.87
N GLN A 202 17.16 -3.76 20.18
CA GLN A 202 16.89 -2.88 19.04
C GLN A 202 16.31 -3.66 17.85
N GLY A 203 16.84 -4.86 17.60
CA GLY A 203 16.30 -5.76 16.57
C GLY A 203 14.86 -6.16 16.85
N ILE A 204 14.52 -6.50 18.10
CA ILE A 204 13.16 -6.84 18.50
C ILE A 204 12.22 -5.63 18.38
N GLU A 205 12.67 -4.43 18.77
CA GLU A 205 11.88 -3.20 18.65
C GLU A 205 11.58 -2.89 17.19
N GLU A 206 12.59 -2.89 16.32
CA GLU A 206 12.44 -2.62 14.89
C GLU A 206 11.57 -3.66 14.19
N GLY A 207 11.79 -4.95 14.49
CA GLY A 207 10.94 -6.02 13.98
C GLY A 207 9.48 -5.83 14.40
N THR A 208 9.24 -5.50 15.67
CA THR A 208 7.88 -5.22 16.17
C THR A 208 7.26 -4.01 15.48
N ALA A 209 8.04 -2.94 15.26
CA ALA A 209 7.59 -1.76 14.53
C ALA A 209 7.22 -2.10 13.08
N LEU A 210 8.00 -2.97 12.43
CA LEU A 210 7.70 -3.44 11.08
C LEU A 210 6.39 -4.23 11.01
N PHE A 211 6.13 -5.14 11.96
CA PHE A 211 4.85 -5.85 12.03
C PHE A 211 3.67 -4.88 12.18
N ARG A 212 3.81 -3.84 13.00
CA ARG A 212 2.79 -2.80 13.19
C ARG A 212 2.55 -2.01 11.91
N ALA A 213 3.61 -1.64 11.20
CA ALA A 213 3.50 -0.91 9.93
C ALA A 213 2.71 -1.71 8.87
N PHE A 214 2.74 -3.04 8.94
CA PHE A 214 2.04 -3.96 8.04
C PHE A 214 0.76 -4.57 8.67
N ASP A 215 0.19 -3.97 9.70
CA ASP A 215 -1.00 -4.49 10.40
C ASP A 215 -2.30 -4.40 9.57
N PHE A 216 -2.28 -3.67 8.46
CA PHE A 216 -3.35 -3.67 7.47
C PHE A 216 -3.57 -5.03 6.80
N LEU A 217 -2.58 -5.91 6.85
CA LEU A 217 -2.71 -7.32 6.50
C LEU A 217 -3.21 -8.05 7.73
N ASN A 218 -4.48 -8.42 7.76
CA ASN A 218 -5.05 -9.18 8.87
C ASN A 218 -4.45 -10.60 8.89
N ALA A 219 -3.21 -10.70 9.41
CA ALA A 219 -2.44 -11.93 9.39
C ALA A 219 -2.40 -12.52 10.79
N SER A 220 -2.84 -13.76 10.91
CA SER A 220 -2.57 -14.59 12.08
C SER A 220 -1.27 -15.39 11.86
N GLY A 221 -0.52 -15.63 12.92
CA GLY A 221 0.71 -16.41 12.83
C GLY A 221 1.96 -15.59 12.53
N ASN A 222 2.10 -14.44 13.18
CA ASN A 222 3.35 -13.69 13.19
C ASN A 222 4.48 -14.51 13.77
N LEU A 223 5.70 -14.28 13.30
CA LEU A 223 6.86 -15.02 13.74
C LEU A 223 8.12 -14.15 13.56
N MET A 224 8.92 -14.01 14.61
CA MET A 224 10.23 -13.36 14.54
C MET A 224 11.30 -14.40 14.83
N VAL A 225 12.32 -14.52 13.98
CA VAL A 225 13.43 -15.43 14.15
C VAL A 225 14.73 -14.63 14.20
N ILE A 226 15.47 -14.77 15.28
CA ILE A 226 16.74 -14.07 15.53
C ILE A 226 17.89 -15.09 15.47
N PHE A 227 18.89 -14.78 14.65
CA PHE A 227 20.16 -15.49 14.60
C PHE A 227 21.25 -14.59 15.17
N SER A 228 21.79 -14.94 16.35
CA SER A 228 22.79 -14.14 17.07
C SER A 228 23.68 -15.05 17.92
N ASP A 229 24.84 -14.59 18.33
CA ASP A 229 25.67 -15.28 19.35
C ASP A 229 25.15 -15.02 20.77
N GLY A 230 24.20 -14.10 20.94
CA GLY A 230 23.58 -13.81 22.24
C GLY A 230 24.47 -13.06 23.22
N GLN A 231 25.60 -12.52 22.80
CA GLN A 231 26.56 -11.83 23.69
C GLN A 231 26.14 -10.39 24.02
N ASP A 232 24.84 -10.12 24.09
CA ASP A 232 24.29 -8.84 24.49
C ASP A 232 23.61 -8.97 25.87
N ALA A 233 24.00 -8.13 26.78
CA ALA A 233 23.42 -8.05 28.12
C ALA A 233 22.65 -6.73 28.33
N GLN A 234 22.35 -5.99 27.28
CA GLN A 234 21.56 -4.76 27.39
C GLN A 234 20.10 -5.09 27.73
N VAL A 235 19.64 -4.54 28.84
CA VAL A 235 18.27 -4.76 29.33
C VAL A 235 17.38 -3.51 29.19
N ALA A 236 17.90 -2.46 28.56
CA ALA A 236 17.16 -1.22 28.31
C ALA A 236 17.59 -0.52 27.01
N LEU A 237 16.64 0.09 26.33
CA LEU A 237 16.83 0.83 25.10
C LEU A 237 16.02 2.13 25.17
N LYS A 238 16.68 3.30 25.01
CA LYS A 238 16.00 4.60 24.98
C LYS A 238 15.03 4.83 26.14
N GLY A 239 15.40 4.39 27.35
CA GLY A 239 14.57 4.50 28.55
C GLY A 239 13.45 3.44 28.70
N ARG A 240 13.32 2.52 27.75
CA ARG A 240 12.41 1.37 27.83
C ARG A 240 13.17 0.13 28.31
N SER A 241 12.60 -0.62 29.23
CA SER A 241 13.18 -1.89 29.65
C SER A 241 12.97 -2.99 28.61
N LEU A 242 13.81 -4.04 28.65
CA LEU A 242 13.64 -5.26 27.85
C LEU A 242 12.22 -5.83 28.01
N ASP A 243 11.72 -5.86 29.25
CA ASP A 243 10.36 -6.34 29.55
C ASP A 243 9.28 -5.57 28.79
N ASN A 244 9.39 -4.24 28.71
CA ASN A 244 8.41 -3.43 28.01
C ASN A 244 8.39 -3.71 26.50
N ILE A 245 9.56 -3.94 25.89
CA ILE A 245 9.67 -4.23 24.46
C ILE A 245 9.18 -5.64 24.15
N VAL A 246 9.51 -6.61 25.00
CA VAL A 246 9.04 -8.00 24.88
C VAL A 246 7.51 -8.08 25.08
N ASP A 247 6.97 -7.34 26.06
CA ASP A 247 5.52 -7.26 26.28
C ASP A 247 4.79 -6.59 25.10
N GLU A 248 5.43 -5.65 24.41
CA GLU A 248 4.89 -5.07 23.19
C GLU A 248 4.83 -6.13 22.08
N ALA A 249 5.90 -6.88 21.83
CA ALA A 249 5.89 -7.98 20.87
C ALA A 249 4.78 -9.00 21.19
N ARG A 250 4.64 -9.35 22.48
CA ARG A 250 3.58 -10.25 22.96
C ARG A 250 2.17 -9.70 22.69
N ARG A 251 1.92 -8.40 22.92
CA ARG A 251 0.62 -7.75 22.66
C ARG A 251 0.21 -7.84 21.18
N TYR A 252 1.19 -7.74 20.28
CA TYR A 252 0.97 -7.90 18.84
C TYR A 252 1.02 -9.36 18.37
N GLN A 253 1.03 -10.33 19.32
CA GLN A 253 1.07 -11.75 19.01
C GLN A 253 2.24 -12.12 18.10
N ILE A 254 3.43 -11.60 18.42
CA ILE A 254 4.67 -11.85 17.70
C ILE A 254 5.56 -12.74 18.57
N PRO A 255 5.46 -14.08 18.49
CA PRO A 255 6.40 -14.97 19.17
C PRO A 255 7.79 -14.78 18.58
N VAL A 256 8.77 -14.61 19.46
CA VAL A 256 10.18 -14.45 19.11
C VAL A 256 10.89 -15.77 19.31
N TYR A 257 11.57 -16.26 18.29
CA TYR A 257 12.42 -17.43 18.33
C TYR A 257 13.87 -16.98 18.17
N MET A 258 14.74 -17.38 19.10
CA MET A 258 16.14 -17.00 19.04
C MET A 258 17.01 -18.23 18.92
N VAL A 259 17.82 -18.29 17.87
CA VAL A 259 18.84 -19.32 17.67
C VAL A 259 20.18 -18.71 18.06
N ARG A 260 20.65 -19.04 19.26
CA ARG A 260 21.94 -18.59 19.78
C ARG A 260 23.03 -19.49 19.24
N THR A 261 23.91 -18.95 18.42
CA THR A 261 24.95 -19.69 17.70
C THR A 261 26.32 -19.45 18.32
N VAL A 262 26.73 -20.30 19.27
CA VAL A 262 28.09 -20.25 19.86
C VAL A 262 28.66 -21.66 19.95
N TYR A 263 29.79 -21.85 19.26
CA TYR A 263 30.41 -23.16 19.10
C TYR A 263 30.80 -23.82 20.42
N LYS A 264 30.37 -25.08 20.61
CA LYS A 264 30.63 -25.92 21.80
C LYS A 264 30.14 -25.35 23.15
N MET A 265 29.30 -24.31 23.14
CA MET A 265 28.71 -23.71 24.34
C MET A 265 27.27 -24.18 24.55
N LYS A 266 27.00 -24.77 25.72
CA LYS A 266 25.64 -25.21 26.12
C LYS A 266 24.85 -24.07 26.74
N LEU A 267 23.59 -24.34 27.03
CA LEU A 267 22.72 -23.41 27.73
C LEU A 267 23.29 -23.03 29.08
N GLY A 268 23.50 -21.76 29.32
CA GLY A 268 24.05 -21.20 30.57
C GLY A 268 25.55 -20.92 30.53
N ASP A 269 26.27 -21.38 29.52
CA ASP A 269 27.68 -21.06 29.33
C ASP A 269 27.90 -19.61 28.88
N VAL A 270 26.91 -19.04 28.19
CA VAL A 270 26.87 -17.61 27.84
C VAL A 270 26.12 -16.85 28.92
N ALA A 271 26.74 -15.82 29.49
CA ALA A 271 26.19 -15.09 30.64
C ALA A 271 24.77 -14.52 30.40
N ALA A 272 24.49 -14.10 29.19
CA ALA A 272 23.20 -13.51 28.80
C ALA A 272 22.11 -14.56 28.47
N ASP A 273 22.42 -15.86 28.38
CA ASP A 273 21.47 -16.92 28.01
C ASP A 273 20.19 -16.88 28.86
N ARG A 274 20.33 -16.66 30.17
CA ARG A 274 19.18 -16.63 31.09
C ARG A 274 18.25 -15.46 30.80
N ILE A 275 18.83 -14.31 30.46
CA ILE A 275 18.10 -13.10 30.17
C ILE A 275 17.29 -13.30 28.86
N TRP A 276 17.98 -13.72 27.80
CA TRP A 276 17.36 -13.90 26.50
C TRP A 276 16.36 -15.05 26.47
N LYS A 277 16.65 -16.14 27.15
CA LYS A 277 15.70 -17.25 27.30
C LYS A 277 14.39 -16.77 27.94
N ALA A 278 14.47 -16.07 29.06
CA ALA A 278 13.29 -15.59 29.78
C ALA A 278 12.51 -14.58 28.92
N ALA A 279 13.20 -13.65 28.25
CA ALA A 279 12.59 -12.64 27.37
C ALA A 279 11.86 -13.27 26.19
N VAL A 280 12.51 -14.19 25.48
CA VAL A 280 11.98 -14.84 24.27
C VAL A 280 10.77 -15.73 24.63
N GLU A 281 10.88 -16.56 25.67
CA GLU A 281 9.80 -17.45 26.10
C GLU A 281 8.57 -16.67 26.57
N ARG A 282 8.74 -15.46 27.11
CA ARG A 282 7.64 -14.57 27.50
C ARG A 282 6.79 -14.09 26.31
N THR A 283 7.36 -14.02 25.11
CA THR A 283 6.61 -13.70 23.87
C THR A 283 5.74 -14.86 23.39
N GLY A 284 5.92 -16.07 23.92
CA GLY A 284 5.34 -17.32 23.42
C GLY A 284 6.23 -18.03 22.40
N GLY A 285 7.44 -17.51 22.16
CA GLY A 285 8.45 -18.15 21.32
C GLY A 285 9.36 -19.13 22.10
N ARG A 286 10.56 -19.38 21.55
CA ARG A 286 11.49 -20.34 22.15
C ARG A 286 12.95 -19.95 21.92
N PHE A 287 13.79 -20.22 22.92
CA PHE A 287 15.23 -20.01 22.84
C PHE A 287 15.93 -21.34 22.51
N TYR A 288 16.83 -21.34 21.52
CA TYR A 288 17.60 -22.48 21.05
C TYR A 288 19.11 -22.22 21.24
N PRO A 289 19.75 -22.84 22.24
CA PRO A 289 21.20 -22.75 22.41
C PRO A 289 21.87 -23.72 21.43
N ALA A 290 22.27 -23.24 20.26
CA ALA A 290 22.93 -24.07 19.26
C ALA A 290 24.45 -24.09 19.49
N ALA A 291 24.97 -25.22 19.98
CA ALA A 291 26.38 -25.45 20.21
C ALA A 291 27.10 -26.03 19.00
N ASP A 292 26.36 -26.63 18.07
CA ASP A 292 26.84 -27.17 16.83
C ASP A 292 25.85 -26.97 15.65
N GLU A 293 26.24 -27.40 14.48
CA GLU A 293 25.41 -27.28 13.28
C GLU A 293 24.12 -28.09 13.33
N GLN A 294 24.12 -29.24 14.04
CA GLN A 294 22.93 -30.08 14.17
C GLN A 294 21.86 -29.40 14.98
N ASP A 295 22.26 -28.71 16.04
CA ASP A 295 21.36 -27.90 16.88
C ASP A 295 20.68 -26.79 16.05
N ILE A 296 21.45 -26.09 15.20
CA ILE A 296 20.90 -25.06 14.31
C ILE A 296 19.86 -25.67 13.35
N LEU A 297 20.21 -26.78 12.69
CA LEU A 297 19.32 -27.46 11.77
C LEU A 297 18.07 -28.00 12.47
N GLN A 298 18.18 -28.45 13.71
CA GLN A 298 17.05 -28.88 14.53
C GLN A 298 16.15 -27.68 14.87
N ALA A 299 16.73 -26.57 15.34
CA ALA A 299 15.99 -25.35 15.66
C ALA A 299 15.20 -24.86 14.44
N ILE A 300 15.84 -24.78 13.27
CA ILE A 300 15.19 -24.40 12.01
C ILE A 300 13.99 -25.31 11.70
N ARG A 301 14.15 -26.64 11.82
CA ARG A 301 13.04 -27.58 11.58
C ARG A 301 11.90 -27.44 12.58
N GLU A 302 12.21 -27.18 13.86
CA GLU A 302 11.20 -26.98 14.90
C GLU A 302 10.42 -25.68 14.64
N ILE A 303 11.11 -24.59 14.31
CA ILE A 303 10.49 -23.30 13.99
C ILE A 303 9.61 -23.41 12.73
N ASP A 304 10.09 -24.15 11.70
CA ASP A 304 9.34 -24.38 10.48
C ASP A 304 8.01 -25.12 10.72
N ARG A 305 7.99 -26.05 11.68
CA ARG A 305 6.81 -26.85 12.06
C ARG A 305 5.77 -26.10 12.89
N VAL A 306 6.10 -24.95 13.45
CA VAL A 306 5.11 -24.11 14.17
C VAL A 306 3.93 -23.87 13.27
N SER A 307 2.71 -24.09 13.79
CA SER A 307 1.47 -24.09 13.01
C SER A 307 1.33 -22.88 12.09
N ALA A 308 0.90 -23.13 10.88
CA ALA A 308 0.67 -22.07 9.89
C ALA A 308 -0.37 -21.08 10.39
N GLY A 309 -0.13 -19.82 10.11
CA GLY A 309 -1.11 -18.77 10.23
C GLY A 309 -1.96 -18.67 8.96
N ARG A 310 -2.83 -17.68 8.92
CA ARG A 310 -3.65 -17.30 7.78
C ARG A 310 -3.42 -15.83 7.50
N ILE A 311 -3.18 -15.49 6.25
CA ILE A 311 -3.09 -14.12 5.78
C ILE A 311 -4.39 -13.80 5.05
N ASP A 312 -5.17 -12.92 5.65
CA ASP A 312 -6.35 -12.35 5.04
C ASP A 312 -5.99 -10.94 4.57
N VAL A 313 -5.92 -10.74 3.27
CA VAL A 313 -5.72 -9.40 2.72
C VAL A 313 -7.02 -8.64 2.95
N ARG A 314 -7.01 -7.65 3.82
CA ARG A 314 -8.18 -6.77 4.03
C ARG A 314 -8.54 -6.12 2.71
N GLU A 315 -9.81 -6.19 2.42
CA GLU A 315 -10.43 -5.59 1.25
C GLU A 315 -10.16 -4.08 1.23
N TYR A 316 -9.28 -3.63 0.34
CA TYR A 316 -9.18 -2.21 0.05
C TYR A 316 -10.25 -1.87 -0.98
N THR A 317 -11.26 -1.15 -0.53
CA THR A 317 -12.21 -0.52 -1.43
C THR A 317 -11.49 0.61 -2.17
N ALA A 318 -10.92 0.32 -3.31
CA ALA A 318 -10.34 1.34 -4.17
C ALA A 318 -11.46 2.02 -4.95
N PHE A 319 -11.50 3.35 -4.91
CA PHE A 319 -12.42 4.16 -5.70
C PHE A 319 -11.79 4.51 -7.04
N ARG A 320 -12.45 4.14 -8.13
CA ARG A 320 -12.04 4.54 -9.47
C ARG A 320 -12.88 5.72 -9.92
N PRO A 321 -12.30 6.91 -10.14
CA PRO A 321 -13.04 8.07 -10.60
C PRO A 321 -13.55 7.86 -12.04
N ARG A 322 -14.79 8.21 -12.30
CA ARG A 322 -15.47 8.04 -13.60
C ARG A 322 -15.90 9.37 -14.24
N PHE A 323 -15.49 10.49 -13.67
CA PHE A 323 -15.88 11.81 -14.15
C PHE A 323 -15.44 12.13 -15.59
N SER A 324 -14.32 11.57 -16.05
CA SER A 324 -13.68 11.92 -17.32
C SER A 324 -14.59 11.70 -18.54
N GLY A 325 -15.37 10.62 -18.56
CA GLY A 325 -16.28 10.35 -19.67
C GLY A 325 -17.43 11.34 -19.73
N TYR A 326 -18.05 11.66 -18.60
CA TYR A 326 -19.12 12.65 -18.53
C TYR A 326 -18.60 14.05 -18.89
N ALA A 327 -17.39 14.41 -18.42
CA ALA A 327 -16.73 15.66 -18.78
C ALA A 327 -16.48 15.78 -20.29
N LEU A 328 -15.99 14.70 -20.92
CA LEU A 328 -15.75 14.68 -22.38
C LEU A 328 -17.04 14.85 -23.19
N ILE A 329 -18.14 14.23 -22.77
CA ILE A 329 -19.45 14.40 -23.41
C ILE A 329 -19.92 15.87 -23.28
N ALA A 330 -19.84 16.45 -22.08
CA ALA A 330 -20.22 17.84 -21.84
C ALA A 330 -19.40 18.81 -22.71
N VAL A 331 -18.08 18.67 -22.72
CA VAL A 331 -17.16 19.50 -23.53
C VAL A 331 -17.43 19.32 -25.00
N GLY A 332 -17.64 18.08 -25.45
CA GLY A 332 -17.98 17.82 -26.88
C GLY A 332 -19.27 18.51 -27.31
N LEU A 333 -20.33 18.43 -26.48
CA LEU A 333 -21.60 19.11 -26.75
C LEU A 333 -21.44 20.64 -26.77
N TRP A 334 -20.66 21.20 -25.84
CA TRP A 334 -20.41 22.66 -25.78
C TRP A 334 -19.52 23.14 -26.92
N LEU A 335 -18.53 22.39 -27.36
CA LEU A 335 -17.72 22.68 -28.53
C LEU A 335 -18.60 22.65 -29.79
N LEU A 336 -19.47 21.65 -29.93
CA LEU A 336 -20.40 21.58 -31.07
C LEU A 336 -21.38 22.77 -31.06
N ALA A 337 -21.92 23.13 -29.89
CA ALA A 337 -22.75 24.32 -29.74
C ALA A 337 -22.01 25.59 -30.13
N ALA A 338 -20.74 25.73 -29.72
CA ALA A 338 -19.91 26.88 -30.10
C ALA A 338 -19.62 26.93 -31.61
N VAL A 339 -19.26 25.79 -32.20
CA VAL A 339 -19.02 25.71 -33.66
C VAL A 339 -20.28 26.07 -34.44
N LEU A 340 -21.43 25.54 -34.04
CA LEU A 340 -22.72 25.91 -34.70
C LEU A 340 -23.02 27.38 -34.52
N LYS A 341 -22.84 27.97 -33.36
CA LYS A 341 -23.13 29.37 -33.07
C LYS A 341 -22.17 30.32 -33.80
N LEU A 342 -20.90 29.98 -33.91
CA LEU A 342 -19.85 30.82 -34.51
C LEU A 342 -19.67 30.57 -36.00
N GLY A 343 -19.80 29.31 -36.45
CA GLY A 343 -19.54 28.88 -37.82
C GLY A 343 -20.70 29.04 -38.77
N VAL A 344 -21.94 28.89 -38.28
CA VAL A 344 -23.12 28.94 -39.13
C VAL A 344 -23.83 30.27 -38.95
N PRO A 345 -23.91 31.15 -39.96
CA PRO A 345 -24.55 32.45 -39.86
C PRO A 345 -26.00 32.41 -39.38
N TYR A 346 -26.71 31.34 -39.71
CA TYR A 346 -28.10 31.10 -39.30
C TYR A 346 -28.28 31.04 -37.76
N PHE A 347 -27.28 30.54 -37.01
CA PHE A 347 -27.32 30.47 -35.56
C PHE A 347 -26.77 31.72 -34.86
N ARG A 348 -26.14 32.64 -35.58
CA ARG A 348 -25.61 33.91 -35.03
C ARG A 348 -26.66 34.91 -34.62
N THR A 349 -27.86 34.84 -35.21
CA THR A 349 -28.95 35.81 -35.02
C THR A 349 -29.79 35.56 -33.79
N PHE A 350 -29.41 34.60 -32.96
CA PHE A 350 -30.12 34.32 -31.73
C PHE A 350 -29.58 35.17 -30.56
N PRO A 351 -30.49 35.84 -29.76
CA PRO A 351 -30.11 36.77 -28.72
C PRO A 351 -29.26 36.13 -27.58
#